data_b2d6135e4e5022b431b10e6eba773872
#
_entry.id   b2d6135e4e5022b431b10e6eba773872
#
_cell.length_a   1.000
_cell.length_b   1.000
_cell.length_c   1.000
_cell.angle_alpha   90.00
_cell.angle_beta   90.00
_cell.angle_gamma   90.00
#
_symmetry.space_group_name_H-M   'P 1'
#
loop_
_entity.id
_entity.type
_entity.pdbx_description
1 polymer ?
#
loop_
_entity_poly.entity_id
_entity_poly.type
_entity_poly.pdbx_seq_one_letter_code
_entity_poly.pdbx_strand_id
1 'polypeptide(L)'
;MDIQTDQTPYTLRRATEADLDAVTALEAACFPPAEAADRSAFDWRLRCYAHHFWVLEREGQLISFVNGPVTKERDLVDEMFASPTFCDDSGDWQMIFGVATHP
;
A
#
# COMPACT_ATOMS: atom_id res chain seq x y z
N MET A 1 7.20 -2.85 -32.54
CA MET A 1 6.88 -4.11 -31.88
C MET A 1 5.59 -3.97 -31.08
N ASP A 2 4.71 -4.87 -31.27
CA ASP A 2 3.53 -4.92 -30.44
C ASP A 2 3.77 -5.84 -29.27
N ILE A 3 3.78 -5.27 -28.07
CA ILE A 3 3.98 -6.03 -26.85
C ILE A 3 2.66 -6.39 -26.17
N GLN A 4 1.56 -5.99 -26.80
CA GLN A 4 0.25 -6.22 -26.22
C GLN A 4 -0.27 -7.57 -26.62
N THR A 5 -0.01 -8.55 -25.79
CA THR A 5 -0.59 -9.88 -26.00
C THR A 5 -1.77 -10.14 -25.06
N ASP A 6 -1.88 -9.35 -24.01
CA ASP A 6 -2.94 -9.47 -23.03
C ASP A 6 -3.79 -8.20 -23.04
N GLN A 7 -5.04 -8.35 -23.41
CA GLN A 7 -5.99 -7.25 -23.52
C GLN A 7 -6.77 -6.99 -22.23
N THR A 8 -6.54 -7.78 -21.18
CA THR A 8 -7.26 -7.60 -19.93
C THR A 8 -6.84 -6.29 -19.27
N PRO A 9 -7.76 -5.38 -19.02
CA PRO A 9 -7.39 -4.08 -18.45
C PRO A 9 -7.00 -4.17 -16.98
N TYR A 10 -6.09 -3.30 -16.61
CA TYR A 10 -5.75 -3.05 -15.22
C TYR A 10 -6.53 -1.84 -14.73
N THR A 11 -6.91 -1.85 -13.46
CA THR A 11 -7.55 -0.71 -12.81
C THR A 11 -6.65 -0.21 -11.68
N LEU A 12 -6.20 1.02 -11.80
CA LEU A 12 -5.45 1.69 -10.73
C LEU A 12 -6.42 2.58 -9.96
N ARG A 13 -6.47 2.39 -8.66
CA ARG A 13 -7.35 3.19 -7.80
C ARG A 13 -6.75 3.35 -6.41
N ARG A 14 -7.33 4.25 -5.64
CA ARG A 14 -7.00 4.37 -4.22
C ARG A 14 -7.67 3.23 -3.45
N ALA A 15 -6.99 2.78 -2.39
CA ALA A 15 -7.52 1.75 -1.52
C ALA A 15 -8.67 2.28 -0.66
N THR A 16 -9.46 1.36 -0.15
CA THR A 16 -10.49 1.62 0.86
C THR A 16 -10.31 0.61 1.99
N GLU A 17 -11.03 0.79 3.08
CA GLU A 17 -10.99 -0.16 4.19
C GLU A 17 -11.44 -1.57 3.78
N ALA A 18 -12.25 -1.68 2.72
CA ALA A 18 -12.66 -2.97 2.17
C ALA A 18 -11.50 -3.78 1.59
N ASP A 19 -10.35 -3.14 1.33
CA ASP A 19 -9.17 -3.81 0.77
C ASP A 19 -8.29 -4.46 1.84
N LEU A 20 -8.64 -4.33 3.11
CA LEU A 20 -7.78 -4.77 4.22
C LEU A 20 -7.33 -6.21 4.09
N ASP A 21 -8.24 -7.13 3.83
CA ASP A 21 -7.88 -8.55 3.74
C ASP A 21 -7.01 -8.83 2.51
N ALA A 22 -7.30 -8.21 1.39
CA ALA A 22 -6.56 -8.42 0.15
C ALA A 22 -5.12 -7.86 0.24
N VAL A 23 -4.94 -6.67 0.81
CA VAL A 23 -3.58 -6.11 0.96
C VAL A 23 -2.77 -6.91 1.97
N THR A 24 -3.39 -7.37 3.05
CA THR A 24 -2.72 -8.20 4.05
C THR A 24 -2.24 -9.52 3.43
N ALA A 25 -3.11 -10.16 2.64
CA ALA A 25 -2.76 -11.41 1.97
C ALA A 25 -1.64 -11.22 0.95
N LEU A 26 -1.66 -10.14 0.19
CA LEU A 26 -0.61 -9.86 -0.80
C LEU A 26 0.74 -9.61 -0.12
N GLU A 27 0.75 -8.85 0.96
CA GLU A 27 1.97 -8.62 1.73
C GLU A 27 2.56 -9.94 2.23
N ALA A 28 1.72 -10.81 2.80
CA ALA A 28 2.15 -12.11 3.29
C ALA A 28 2.70 -13.01 2.18
N ALA A 29 2.20 -12.87 0.96
CA ALA A 29 2.69 -13.61 -0.20
C ALA A 29 4.03 -13.10 -0.71
N CYS A 30 4.34 -11.82 -0.47
CA CYS A 30 5.53 -11.16 -1.01
C CYS A 30 6.71 -11.14 -0.03
N PHE A 31 6.46 -11.19 1.27
CA PHE A 31 7.50 -10.99 2.28
C PHE A 31 7.47 -12.09 3.35
N PRO A 32 8.65 -12.44 3.91
CA PRO A 32 8.69 -13.37 5.04
C PRO A 32 7.92 -12.83 6.25
N PRO A 33 7.41 -13.71 7.13
CA PRO A 33 6.64 -13.26 8.29
C PRO A 33 7.35 -12.25 9.19
N ALA A 34 8.68 -12.31 9.27
CA ALA A 34 9.45 -11.37 10.08
C ALA A 34 9.45 -9.95 9.50
N GLU A 35 9.17 -9.80 8.22
CA GLU A 35 9.23 -8.52 7.51
C GLU A 35 7.86 -8.01 7.09
N ALA A 36 6.90 -8.91 6.88
CA ALA A 36 5.58 -8.52 6.42
C ALA A 36 4.84 -7.70 7.48
N ALA A 37 4.25 -6.59 7.06
CA ALA A 37 3.30 -5.89 7.91
C ALA A 37 2.06 -6.76 8.09
N ASP A 38 1.48 -6.72 9.28
CA ASP A 38 0.33 -7.54 9.60
C ASP A 38 -1.00 -6.80 9.35
N ARG A 39 -2.10 -7.52 9.58
CA ARG A 39 -3.44 -6.99 9.36
C ARG A 39 -3.70 -5.76 10.24
N SER A 40 -3.21 -5.75 11.45
CA SER A 40 -3.37 -4.62 12.37
C SER A 40 -2.69 -3.35 11.82
N ALA A 41 -1.50 -3.50 11.24
CA ALA A 41 -0.79 -2.39 10.64
C ALA A 41 -1.57 -1.83 9.44
N PHE A 42 -2.03 -2.69 8.53
CA PHE A 42 -2.82 -2.24 7.39
C PHE A 42 -4.16 -1.64 7.79
N ASP A 43 -4.76 -2.12 8.86
CA ASP A 43 -6.00 -1.56 9.37
C ASP A 43 -5.84 -0.08 9.72
N TRP A 44 -4.83 0.28 10.50
CA TRP A 44 -4.64 1.69 10.85
C TRP A 44 -4.16 2.51 9.65
N ARG A 45 -3.35 1.92 8.75
CA ARG A 45 -2.88 2.63 7.56
C ARG A 45 -4.02 2.99 6.64
N LEU A 46 -4.94 2.06 6.40
CA LEU A 46 -6.11 2.34 5.56
C LEU A 46 -7.05 3.36 6.19
N ARG A 47 -7.15 3.39 7.51
CA ARG A 47 -7.95 4.41 8.20
C ARG A 47 -7.29 5.78 8.20
N CYS A 48 -5.96 5.83 8.26
CA CYS A 48 -5.23 7.10 8.33
C CYS A 48 -4.95 7.71 6.97
N TYR A 49 -4.57 6.90 5.98
CA TYR A 49 -4.09 7.46 4.71
C TYR A 49 -4.49 6.64 3.47
N ALA A 50 -5.72 6.13 3.43
CA ALA A 50 -6.20 5.41 2.25
C ALA A 50 -6.04 6.22 0.95
N HIS A 51 -6.10 7.54 1.03
CA HIS A 51 -5.91 8.43 -0.12
C HIS A 51 -4.45 8.51 -0.61
N HIS A 52 -3.51 7.95 0.14
CA HIS A 52 -2.11 7.77 -0.25
C HIS A 52 -1.76 6.28 -0.34
N PHE A 53 -2.75 5.45 -0.56
CA PHE A 53 -2.62 4.02 -0.67
C PHE A 53 -3.22 3.60 -2.01
N TRP A 54 -2.36 3.18 -2.94
CA TRP A 54 -2.76 2.87 -4.31
C TRP A 54 -2.75 1.37 -4.53
N VAL A 55 -3.80 0.87 -5.16
CA VAL A 55 -3.93 -0.55 -5.51
C VAL A 55 -4.16 -0.70 -7.01
N LEU A 56 -3.61 -1.77 -7.54
CA LEU A 56 -3.78 -2.16 -8.93
C LEU A 56 -4.55 -3.47 -8.97
N GLU A 57 -5.64 -3.48 -9.72
CA GLU A 57 -6.47 -4.66 -9.89
C GLU A 57 -6.45 -5.14 -11.33
N ARG A 58 -6.63 -6.44 -11.47
CA ARG A 58 -6.86 -7.08 -12.76
C ARG A 58 -7.93 -8.15 -12.57
N GLU A 59 -9.00 -8.08 -13.36
CA GLU A 59 -10.13 -9.01 -13.26
C GLU A 59 -10.71 -9.10 -11.84
N GLY A 60 -10.77 -7.94 -11.16
CA GLY A 60 -11.29 -7.88 -9.80
C GLY A 60 -10.34 -8.36 -8.72
N GLN A 61 -9.14 -8.79 -9.09
CA GLN A 61 -8.14 -9.27 -8.14
C GLN A 61 -7.07 -8.19 -7.90
N LEU A 62 -6.81 -7.90 -6.63
CA LEU A 62 -5.75 -6.97 -6.25
C LEU A 62 -4.40 -7.66 -6.45
N ILE A 63 -3.56 -7.09 -7.32
CA ILE A 63 -2.28 -7.70 -7.70
C ILE A 63 -1.06 -6.89 -7.29
N SER A 64 -1.24 -5.63 -6.95
CA SER A 64 -0.13 -4.77 -6.53
C SER A 64 -0.65 -3.62 -5.68
N PHE A 65 0.22 -3.10 -4.82
CA PHE A 65 -0.06 -1.86 -4.10
C PHE A 65 1.23 -1.10 -3.79
N VAL A 66 1.05 0.19 -3.56
CA VAL A 66 2.07 1.06 -2.99
C VAL A 66 1.41 1.95 -1.96
N ASN A 67 2.05 2.14 -0.81
CA ASN A 67 1.46 2.92 0.25
C ASN A 67 2.50 3.66 1.08
N GLY A 68 2.06 4.76 1.68
CA GLY A 68 2.82 5.53 2.64
C GLY A 68 2.11 6.83 2.96
N PRO A 69 2.30 7.36 4.17
CA PRO A 69 1.69 8.62 4.56
C PRO A 69 2.39 9.81 3.97
N VAL A 70 1.69 10.93 3.92
CA VAL A 70 2.31 12.25 3.84
C VAL A 70 2.64 12.68 5.26
N THR A 71 3.79 13.32 5.43
CA THR A 71 4.29 13.70 6.75
C THR A 71 5.11 14.98 6.66
N LYS A 72 5.30 15.65 7.79
CA LYS A 72 6.20 16.79 7.92
C LYS A 72 7.64 16.36 8.11
N GLU A 73 7.86 15.09 8.47
CA GLU A 73 9.21 14.57 8.68
C GLU A 73 9.88 14.31 7.33
N ARG A 74 11.09 14.79 7.20
CA ARG A 74 11.85 14.63 5.96
C ARG A 74 12.33 13.21 5.74
N ASP A 75 12.73 12.54 6.81
CA ASP A 75 13.38 11.24 6.72
C ASP A 75 12.47 10.13 7.22
N LEU A 76 12.50 8.99 6.52
CA LEU A 76 11.78 7.81 6.95
C LEU A 76 12.47 7.22 8.18
N VAL A 77 11.70 7.04 9.26
CA VAL A 77 12.19 6.43 10.50
C VAL A 77 11.31 5.25 10.88
N ASP A 78 11.90 4.31 11.65
CA ASP A 78 11.20 3.06 11.98
C ASP A 78 9.89 3.26 12.74
N GLU A 79 9.81 4.28 13.57
CA GLU A 79 8.60 4.59 14.34
C GLU A 79 7.39 4.88 13.46
N MET A 80 7.60 5.33 12.24
CA MET A 80 6.51 5.64 11.31
C MET A 80 5.68 4.41 10.95
N PHE A 81 6.33 3.23 10.90
CA PHE A 81 5.65 2.00 10.53
C PHE A 81 4.67 1.52 11.59
N ALA A 82 4.83 1.96 12.82
CA ALA A 82 4.05 1.49 13.96
C ALA A 82 3.08 2.53 14.51
N SER A 83 3.15 3.78 14.06
CA SER A 83 2.36 4.85 14.67
C SER A 83 1.73 5.79 13.65
N PRO A 84 0.43 6.08 13.76
CA PRO A 84 -0.22 7.07 12.91
C PRO A 84 0.15 8.52 13.24
N THR A 85 0.91 8.75 14.31
CA THR A 85 1.29 10.09 14.77
C THR A 85 2.01 10.90 13.68
N PHE A 86 2.74 10.23 12.80
CA PHE A 86 3.49 10.89 11.74
C PHE A 86 2.65 11.23 10.50
N CYS A 87 1.43 10.75 10.41
CA CYS A 87 0.56 11.03 9.27
C CYS A 87 0.05 12.47 9.36
N ASP A 88 0.40 13.29 8.37
CA ASP A 88 0.01 14.69 8.35
C ASP A 88 -0.05 15.17 6.90
N ASP A 89 -1.26 15.31 6.38
CA ASP A 89 -1.48 15.69 4.98
C ASP A 89 -1.01 17.12 4.66
N SER A 90 -0.75 17.93 5.68
CA SER A 90 -0.16 19.26 5.47
C SER A 90 1.36 19.21 5.33
N GLY A 91 1.96 18.04 5.45
CA GLY A 91 3.40 17.85 5.29
C GLY A 91 3.84 17.93 3.85
N ASP A 92 5.15 18.04 3.66
CA ASP A 92 5.77 18.20 2.34
C ASP A 92 6.35 16.91 1.78
N TRP A 93 6.29 15.80 2.52
CA TRP A 93 6.97 14.58 2.17
C TRP A 93 6.00 13.41 2.04
N GLN A 94 6.05 12.76 0.88
CA GLN A 94 5.34 11.50 0.66
C GLN A 94 6.31 10.36 0.96
N MET A 95 6.04 9.60 2.03
CA MET A 95 6.81 8.41 2.34
C MET A 95 6.33 7.23 1.51
N ILE A 96 7.24 6.30 1.23
CA ILE A 96 6.90 5.02 0.61
C ILE A 96 7.19 3.94 1.66
N PHE A 97 6.14 3.43 2.28
CA PHE A 97 6.26 2.39 3.30
C PHE A 97 6.48 1.02 2.70
N GLY A 98 5.83 0.77 1.59
CA GLY A 98 5.93 -0.54 0.98
C GLY A 98 5.36 -0.58 -0.42
N VAL A 99 5.95 -1.46 -1.22
CA VAL A 99 5.48 -1.80 -2.55
C VAL A 99 5.42 -3.32 -2.62
N ALA A 100 4.29 -3.87 -3.02
CA ALA A 100 4.14 -5.30 -3.18
C ALA A 100 3.46 -5.59 -4.52
N THR A 101 3.94 -6.61 -5.21
CA THR A 101 3.35 -7.06 -6.47
C THR A 101 3.27 -8.57 -6.44
N HIS A 102 2.15 -9.11 -6.85
CA HIS A 102 1.90 -10.56 -6.85
C HIS A 102 2.99 -11.28 -7.64
N PRO A 103 3.61 -12.32 -7.03
CA PRO A 103 4.70 -13.07 -7.66
C PRO A 103 4.33 -13.75 -8.96
#